data_e9f67e570efe039df46dafe9e64838f1
#
_entry.id   e9f67e570efe039df46dafe9e64838f1
#
_cell.length_a   1.000
_cell.length_b   1.000
_cell.length_c   1.000
_cell.angle_alpha   90.00
_cell.angle_beta   90.00
_cell.angle_gamma   90.00
#
_symmetry.space_group_name_H-M   'P 1'
#
loop_
_entity.id
_entity.type
_entity.pdbx_description
1 polymer ?
#
loop_
_entity_poly.entity_id
_entity_poly.type
_entity_poly.pdbx_seq_one_letter_code
_entity_poly.pdbx_strand_id
1 'polypeptide(L)'
;MSKKGITGHDEWVVTESLATALIALEQLEPKHQPVRHMDDIRKLLVAGCQPGTVNLHLAQAKCRLFPGADRASIYREYGLEDTEV
;
A
#
# COMPACT_ATOMS: atom_id res chain seq x y z
N MET A 1 0.19 -26.00 10.57
CA MET A 1 -0.11 -25.68 10.41
C MET A 1 -0.26 -25.24 9.92
N SER A 2 -0.46 -25.21 9.69
CA SER A 2 -0.70 -24.80 9.20
C SER A 2 -0.84 -24.25 8.73
N LYS A 3 -0.94 -24.09 8.48
CA LYS A 3 -1.13 -23.49 7.93
C LYS A 3 -1.31 -22.66 7.98
N LYS A 4 -1.06 -22.44 8.40
CA LYS A 4 -1.43 -21.71 8.36
C LYS A 4 -1.12 -20.65 8.13
N GLY A 5 -1.08 -20.59 8.29
CA GLY A 5 -0.60 -19.52 7.50
C GLY A 5 -0.96 -18.17 8.05
N ILE A 6 -0.88 -17.18 7.21
CA ILE A 6 -1.14 -15.80 7.59
C ILE A 6 -2.61 -15.51 7.45
N THR A 7 -3.24 -15.07 8.51
CA THR A 7 -4.67 -14.79 8.49
C THR A 7 -4.97 -13.55 9.32
N GLY A 8 -6.13 -12.97 9.08
CA GLY A 8 -6.64 -11.88 9.90
C GLY A 8 -5.68 -10.74 10.06
N HIS A 9 -5.34 -10.46 11.30
CA HIS A 9 -4.46 -9.33 11.60
C HIS A 9 -3.09 -9.45 10.94
N ASP A 10 -2.54 -10.67 10.94
CA ASP A 10 -1.22 -10.87 10.35
C ASP A 10 -1.23 -10.60 8.85
N GLU A 11 -2.29 -11.01 8.19
CA GLU A 11 -2.45 -10.74 6.77
C GLU A 11 -2.51 -9.23 6.51
N TRP A 12 -3.23 -8.53 7.36
CA TRP A 12 -3.33 -7.08 7.25
C TRP A 12 -1.95 -6.43 7.41
N VAL A 13 -1.17 -6.90 8.39
CA VAL A 13 0.16 -6.35 8.63
C VAL A 13 1.06 -6.57 7.42
N VAL A 14 1.03 -7.76 6.83
CA VAL A 14 1.83 -8.05 5.65
C VAL A 14 1.45 -7.12 4.50
N THR A 15 0.15 -6.96 4.28
CA THR A 15 -0.33 -6.11 3.19
C THR A 15 0.10 -4.67 3.40
N GLU A 16 -0.06 -4.16 4.62
CA GLU A 16 0.36 -2.80 4.92
C GLU A 16 1.87 -2.62 4.78
N SER A 17 2.62 -3.65 5.14
CA SER A 17 4.07 -3.59 5.02
C SER A 17 4.49 -3.51 3.55
N LEU A 18 3.84 -4.29 2.69
CA LEU A 18 4.13 -4.24 1.26
C LEU A 18 3.77 -2.88 0.68
N ALA A 19 2.62 -2.35 1.07
CA ALA A 19 2.21 -1.03 0.59
C ALA A 19 3.18 0.04 1.07
N THR A 20 3.59 -0.03 2.33
CA THR A 20 4.52 0.94 2.88
C THR A 20 5.86 0.88 2.13
N ALA A 21 6.35 -0.34 1.89
CA ALA A 21 7.60 -0.49 1.16
C ALA A 21 7.51 0.11 -0.25
N LEU A 22 6.41 -0.15 -0.93
CA LEU A 22 6.24 0.37 -2.28
C LEU A 22 6.25 1.90 -2.29
N ILE A 23 5.47 2.51 -1.40
CA ILE A 23 5.41 3.97 -1.34
C ILE A 23 6.78 4.55 -1.00
N ALA A 24 7.49 3.93 -0.06
CA ALA A 24 8.81 4.40 0.32
C ALA A 24 9.79 4.34 -0.86
N LEU A 25 9.74 3.23 -1.60
CA LEU A 25 10.62 3.08 -2.75
C LEU A 25 10.30 4.07 -3.85
N GLU A 26 9.04 4.44 -3.99
CA GLU A 26 8.64 5.43 -4.99
C GLU A 26 9.21 6.81 -4.70
N GLN A 27 9.68 7.06 -3.49
CA GLN A 27 10.27 8.36 -3.15
C GLN A 27 11.71 8.48 -3.63
N LEU A 28 12.33 7.38 -4.01
CA LEU A 28 13.68 7.42 -4.54
C LEU A 28 13.68 8.04 -5.93
N GLU A 29 14.81 8.63 -6.32
CA GLU A 29 14.94 9.10 -7.70
C GLU A 29 14.72 7.93 -8.65
N PRO A 30 14.09 8.17 -9.80
CA PRO A 30 13.79 7.07 -10.72
C PRO A 30 14.98 6.17 -11.02
N LYS A 31 16.17 6.74 -11.17
CA LYS A 31 17.34 5.94 -11.49
C LYS A 31 17.77 5.02 -10.36
N HIS A 32 17.28 5.27 -9.16
CA HIS A 32 17.62 4.45 -8.00
C HIS A 32 16.50 3.49 -7.61
N GLN A 33 15.38 3.55 -8.30
CA GLN A 33 14.25 2.71 -7.95
C GLN A 33 14.47 1.27 -8.41
N PRO A 34 14.32 0.29 -7.52
CA PRO A 34 14.42 -1.12 -7.90
C PRO A 34 13.13 -1.57 -8.58
N VAL A 35 12.99 -1.25 -9.86
CA VAL A 35 11.74 -1.40 -10.59
C VAL A 35 11.20 -2.82 -10.54
N ARG A 36 12.05 -3.83 -10.73
CA ARG A 36 11.59 -5.21 -10.69
C ARG A 36 11.02 -5.59 -9.34
N HIS A 37 11.71 -5.19 -8.30
CA HIS A 37 11.24 -5.47 -6.94
C HIS A 37 9.92 -4.76 -6.68
N MET A 38 9.80 -3.53 -7.15
CA MET A 38 8.56 -2.78 -6.97
C MET A 38 7.41 -3.43 -7.72
N ASP A 39 7.68 -3.94 -8.93
CA ASP A 39 6.65 -4.68 -9.67
C ASP A 39 6.21 -5.93 -8.93
N ASP A 40 7.16 -6.64 -8.33
CA ASP A 40 6.83 -7.83 -7.58
C ASP A 40 5.95 -7.49 -6.38
N ILE A 41 6.26 -6.37 -5.70
CA ILE A 41 5.43 -5.92 -4.60
C ILE A 41 4.02 -5.61 -5.07
N ARG A 42 3.88 -4.92 -6.20
CA ARG A 42 2.56 -4.60 -6.74
C ARG A 42 1.78 -5.86 -7.05
N LYS A 43 2.44 -6.85 -7.65
CA LYS A 43 1.76 -8.10 -7.97
C LYS A 43 1.28 -8.80 -6.73
N LEU A 44 2.08 -8.80 -5.68
CA LEU A 44 1.67 -9.42 -4.43
C LEU A 44 0.49 -8.68 -3.80
N LEU A 45 0.50 -7.36 -3.87
CA LEU A 45 -0.61 -6.59 -3.35
C LEU A 45 -1.90 -6.90 -4.09
N VAL A 46 -1.82 -6.92 -5.43
CA VAL A 46 -3.01 -7.20 -6.22
C VAL A 46 -3.53 -8.61 -5.97
N ALA A 47 -2.61 -9.58 -5.85
CA ALA A 47 -3.00 -10.97 -5.66
C ALA A 47 -3.59 -11.21 -4.28
N GLY A 48 -3.13 -10.46 -3.28
CA GLY A 48 -3.53 -10.71 -1.90
C GLY A 48 -4.66 -9.83 -1.39
N CYS A 49 -5.13 -8.88 -2.19
CA CYS A 49 -6.15 -7.94 -1.74
C CYS A 49 -7.39 -8.00 -2.60
N GLN A 50 -8.50 -7.63 -2.01
CA GLN A 50 -9.69 -7.35 -2.80
C GLN A 50 -9.39 -6.17 -3.72
N PRO A 51 -9.98 -6.15 -4.92
CA PRO A 51 -9.64 -5.10 -5.89
C PRO A 51 -9.74 -3.67 -5.33
N GLY A 52 -10.70 -3.40 -4.51
CA GLY A 52 -10.86 -2.03 -4.01
C GLY A 52 -9.96 -1.67 -2.85
N THR A 53 -9.28 -2.65 -2.26
CA THR A 53 -8.52 -2.38 -1.04
C THR A 53 -7.05 -2.10 -1.28
N VAL A 54 -6.53 -2.39 -2.48
CA VAL A 54 -5.13 -2.09 -2.77
C VAL A 54 -4.88 -0.59 -2.62
N ASN A 55 -5.72 0.21 -3.26
CA ASN A 55 -5.54 1.65 -3.19
C ASN A 55 -5.73 2.18 -1.77
N LEU A 56 -6.62 1.58 -1.01
CA LEU A 56 -6.79 1.97 0.38
C LEU A 56 -5.51 1.74 1.17
N HIS A 57 -4.90 0.57 1.00
CA HIS A 57 -3.64 0.28 1.69
C HIS A 57 -2.53 1.24 1.27
N LEU A 58 -2.46 1.55 -0.01
CA LEU A 58 -1.45 2.49 -0.50
C LEU A 58 -1.68 3.89 0.09
N ALA A 59 -2.92 4.34 0.11
CA ALA A 59 -3.22 5.66 0.67
C ALA A 59 -2.88 5.72 2.15
N GLN A 60 -3.23 4.68 2.90
CA GLN A 60 -2.92 4.63 4.32
C GLN A 60 -1.41 4.62 4.56
N ALA A 61 -0.67 3.87 3.74
CA ALA A 61 0.77 3.83 3.86
C ALA A 61 1.38 5.20 3.60
N LYS A 62 0.88 5.88 2.58
CA LYS A 62 1.40 7.20 2.26
C LYS A 62 1.11 8.20 3.38
N CYS A 63 -0.08 8.14 3.96
CA CYS A 63 -0.41 9.00 5.08
C CYS A 63 0.51 8.75 6.27
N ARG A 64 0.85 7.49 6.51
CA ARG A 64 1.75 7.14 7.60
C ARG A 64 3.15 7.66 7.38
N LEU A 65 3.62 7.59 6.14
CA LEU A 65 4.97 8.04 5.80
C LEU A 65 5.08 9.56 5.71
N PHE A 66 3.98 10.21 5.42
CA PHE A 66 3.95 11.68 5.27
C PHE A 66 2.88 12.27 6.18
N PRO A 67 3.11 12.24 7.48
CA PRO A 67 2.06 12.66 8.43
C PRO A 67 1.65 14.12 8.29
N GLY A 68 2.51 14.95 7.68
CA GLY A 68 2.15 16.35 7.46
C GLY A 68 1.34 16.62 6.21
N ALA A 69 1.14 15.61 5.39
CA ALA A 69 0.42 15.79 4.14
C ALA A 69 -1.09 15.80 4.37
N ASP A 70 -1.81 16.42 3.43
CA ASP A 70 -3.25 16.46 3.50
C ASP A 70 -3.84 15.09 3.19
N ARG A 71 -4.43 14.49 4.21
CA ARG A 71 -4.98 13.15 4.10
C ARG A 71 -6.03 13.03 3.01
N ALA A 72 -6.90 14.02 2.91
CA ALA A 72 -7.96 13.99 1.90
C ALA A 72 -7.38 14.02 0.49
N SER A 73 -6.33 14.80 0.28
CA SER A 73 -5.67 14.85 -1.02
C SER A 73 -5.05 13.51 -1.39
N ILE A 74 -4.43 12.86 -0.40
CA ILE A 74 -3.82 11.55 -0.65
C ILE A 74 -4.90 10.54 -1.03
N TYR A 75 -6.01 10.52 -0.31
CA TYR A 75 -7.08 9.59 -0.63
C TYR A 75 -7.63 9.84 -2.02
N ARG A 76 -7.81 11.11 -2.41
CA ARG A 76 -8.27 11.42 -3.75
C ARG A 76 -7.26 10.98 -4.81
N GLU A 77 -5.99 11.11 -4.51
CA GLU A 77 -4.93 10.71 -5.43
C GLU A 77 -5.06 9.23 -5.82
N TYR A 78 -5.53 8.42 -4.89
CA TYR A 78 -5.69 6.99 -5.12
C TYR A 78 -7.11 6.61 -5.51
N GLY A 79 -7.92 7.59 -5.89
CA GLY A 79 -9.26 7.33 -6.36
C GLY A 79 -10.25 6.99 -5.27
N LEU A 80 -9.92 7.29 -4.03
CA LEU A 80 -10.78 6.99 -2.90
C LEU A 80 -11.60 8.25 -2.60
N GLU A 81 -12.88 8.17 -2.87
CA GLU A 81 -13.75 9.29 -2.61
C GLU A 81 -13.84 9.55 -1.12
N ASP A 82 -13.89 10.80 -0.79
CA ASP A 82 -14.15 11.20 0.57
C ASP A 82 -15.64 11.12 0.78
N THR A 83 -16.06 10.04 1.21
CA THR A 83 -17.47 9.86 1.41
C THR A 83 -17.89 10.49 2.69
N GLU A 84 -17.56 10.94 3.09
CA GLU A 84 -17.93 11.34 4.04
C GLU A 84 -18.47 11.22 4.69
N VAL A 85 -18.52 11.13 4.66
CA VAL A 85 -19.12 10.89 5.13
C VAL A 85 -19.36 11.06 5.83
#